data_d6969067143898edf106d0c376145f0b
#
_entry.id   d6969067143898edf106d0c376145f0b
#
_cell.length_a   1.000
_cell.length_b   1.000
_cell.length_c   1.000
_cell.angle_alpha   90.00
_cell.angle_beta   90.00
_cell.angle_gamma   90.00
#
_symmetry.space_group_name_H-M   'P 1'
#
loop_
_entity.id
_entity.type
_entity.pdbx_description
1 polymer ?
#
loop_
_entity_poly.entity_id
_entity_poly.type
_entity_poly.pdbx_seq_one_letter_code
_entity_poly.pdbx_strand_id
1 'polypeptide(L)'
;MKVYATEDIRNVVLVGHGSVGKTSLAEAALYESGATTRLGTIQDQNTVSDYDDDEHKRKFSLNLAILPIEWEDRKINLIDTPGYADFVSEVLCGTYATDLAVVVVDAVSGPEVGTDRAWNIAEKLGLPRMIVVNRMDRENADFDTVLRLLQDRWGH
;
A
#
# COMPACT_ATOMS: atom_id res chain seq x y z
N MET A 1 0.19 23.36 12.12
CA MET A 1 -0.48 22.07 11.78
C MET A 1 -1.96 22.39 11.68
N LYS A 2 -2.59 22.09 10.55
CA LYS A 2 -4.03 22.26 10.36
C LYS A 2 -4.78 21.31 11.30
N VAL A 3 -5.85 21.78 11.91
CA VAL A 3 -6.71 20.95 12.76
C VAL A 3 -7.82 20.39 11.89
N TYR A 4 -8.02 19.09 11.93
CA TYR A 4 -9.05 18.38 11.17
C TYR A 4 -10.14 17.87 12.12
N ALA A 5 -11.40 17.93 11.69
CA ALA A 5 -12.47 17.23 12.37
C ALA A 5 -12.33 15.71 12.12
N THR A 6 -12.87 14.89 13.03
CA THR A 6 -12.79 13.42 12.90
C THR A 6 -13.37 12.91 11.57
N GLU A 7 -14.43 13.55 11.09
CA GLU A 7 -15.09 13.25 9.82
C GLU A 7 -14.24 13.55 8.58
N ASP A 8 -13.16 14.34 8.73
CA ASP A 8 -12.24 14.68 7.65
C ASP A 8 -10.94 13.86 7.68
N ILE A 9 -10.82 12.93 8.62
CA ILE A 9 -9.66 12.05 8.73
C ILE A 9 -10.00 10.69 8.08
N ARG A 10 -9.04 10.14 7.32
CA ARG A 10 -9.12 8.80 6.72
C ARG A 10 -7.85 8.03 7.05
N ASN A 11 -8.01 6.81 7.52
CA ASN A 11 -6.91 5.90 7.78
C ASN A 11 -6.95 4.80 6.73
N VAL A 12 -5.89 4.70 5.93
CA VAL A 12 -5.83 3.81 4.77
C VAL A 12 -4.56 2.98 4.84
N VAL A 13 -4.67 1.66 4.72
CA VAL A 13 -3.50 0.77 4.68
C VAL A 13 -3.23 0.26 3.27
N LEU A 14 -1.96 0.29 2.85
CA LEU A 14 -1.48 -0.39 1.65
C LEU A 14 -1.03 -1.79 2.02
N VAL A 15 -1.67 -2.79 1.43
CA VAL A 15 -1.39 -4.21 1.66
C VAL A 15 -1.21 -4.95 0.33
N GLY A 16 -0.63 -6.13 0.36
CA GLY A 16 -0.40 -6.95 -0.84
C GLY A 16 0.92 -7.70 -0.77
N HIS A 17 1.27 -8.40 -1.86
CA HIS A 17 2.49 -9.21 -1.93
C HIS A 17 3.77 -8.35 -1.85
N GLY A 18 4.91 -9.00 -1.57
CA GLY A 18 6.22 -8.34 -1.62
C GLY A 18 6.52 -7.78 -3.01
N SER A 19 7.16 -6.64 -3.07
CA SER A 19 7.63 -6.03 -4.33
C SER A 19 6.57 -5.64 -5.37
N VAL A 20 5.26 -5.58 -5.03
CA VAL A 20 4.20 -5.10 -5.95
C VAL A 20 4.16 -3.57 -6.10
N GLY A 21 5.00 -2.84 -5.32
CA GLY A 21 5.14 -1.39 -5.41
C GLY A 21 4.29 -0.58 -4.43
N LYS A 22 3.93 -1.13 -3.26
CA LYS A 22 3.23 -0.41 -2.19
C LYS A 22 3.97 0.86 -1.77
N THR A 23 5.24 0.72 -1.39
CA THR A 23 6.13 1.84 -1.03
C THR A 23 6.25 2.86 -2.15
N SER A 24 6.39 2.43 -3.41
CA SER A 24 6.46 3.36 -4.55
C SER A 24 5.13 4.13 -4.74
N LEU A 25 4.00 3.47 -4.51
CA LEU A 25 2.67 4.12 -4.54
C LEU A 25 2.52 5.12 -3.39
N ALA A 26 3.00 4.78 -2.20
CA ALA A 26 3.01 5.67 -1.04
C ALA A 26 3.87 6.92 -1.29
N GLU A 27 5.07 6.76 -1.83
CA GLU A 27 5.96 7.87 -2.21
C GLU A 27 5.34 8.78 -3.28
N ALA A 28 4.66 8.19 -4.29
CA ALA A 28 3.94 8.95 -5.28
C ALA A 28 2.80 9.78 -4.66
N ALA A 29 2.03 9.20 -3.73
CA ALA A 29 0.96 9.89 -3.02
C ALA A 29 1.49 11.05 -2.16
N LEU A 30 2.62 10.88 -1.48
CA LEU A 30 3.29 11.94 -0.73
C LEU A 30 3.77 13.08 -1.64
N TYR A 31 4.32 12.74 -2.80
CA TYR A 31 4.81 13.72 -3.76
C TYR A 31 3.67 14.51 -4.40
N GLU A 32 2.65 13.84 -4.91
CA GLU A 32 1.49 14.47 -5.55
C GLU A 32 0.67 15.35 -4.59
N SER A 33 0.59 14.97 -3.32
CA SER A 33 -0.07 15.78 -2.29
C SER A 33 0.76 16.99 -1.84
N GLY A 34 2.02 17.09 -2.25
CA GLY A 34 2.95 18.13 -1.80
C GLY A 34 3.47 17.91 -0.37
N ALA A 35 3.23 16.76 0.24
CA ALA A 35 3.79 16.40 1.54
C ALA A 35 5.32 16.25 1.47
N THR A 36 5.84 15.89 0.30
CA THR A 36 7.28 15.88 0.00
C THR A 36 7.57 16.71 -1.25
N THR A 37 8.78 17.25 -1.33
CA THR A 37 9.24 18.05 -2.48
C THR A 37 9.97 17.20 -3.53
N ARG A 38 10.16 15.91 -3.26
CA ARG A 38 10.80 14.97 -4.18
C ARG A 38 10.06 13.64 -4.15
N LEU A 39 10.08 12.94 -5.25
CA LEU A 39 9.63 11.54 -5.34
C LEU A 39 10.77 10.63 -4.83
N GLY A 40 10.54 9.95 -3.70
CA GLY A 40 11.49 8.97 -3.16
C GLY A 40 11.48 7.67 -3.98
N THR A 41 12.63 7.01 -4.06
CA THR A 41 12.77 5.69 -4.69
C THR A 41 13.52 4.71 -3.81
N ILE A 42 13.14 3.43 -3.88
CA ILE A 42 13.80 2.35 -3.12
C ILE A 42 15.25 2.18 -3.59
N GLN A 43 15.52 2.39 -4.88
CA GLN A 43 16.85 2.28 -5.47
C GLN A 43 17.82 3.31 -4.91
N ASP A 44 17.35 4.55 -4.74
CA ASP A 44 18.14 5.66 -4.22
C ASP A 44 18.18 5.69 -2.69
N GLN A 45 17.48 4.74 -2.02
CA GLN A 45 17.42 4.62 -0.56
C GLN A 45 16.95 5.92 0.12
N ASN A 46 15.97 6.58 -0.48
CA ASN A 46 15.53 7.90 -0.04
C ASN A 46 14.01 8.01 0.12
N THR A 47 13.34 6.86 0.24
CA THR A 47 11.91 6.79 0.56
C THR A 47 11.65 7.29 1.98
N VAL A 48 10.48 7.87 2.21
CA VAL A 48 10.03 8.32 3.53
C VAL A 48 9.57 7.14 4.39
N SER A 49 8.97 6.13 3.76
CA SER A 49 8.41 4.97 4.45
C SER A 49 9.47 3.99 4.96
N ASP A 50 10.52 3.73 4.18
CA ASP A 50 11.63 2.88 4.61
C ASP A 50 12.64 3.75 5.36
N TYR A 51 12.56 3.81 6.68
CA TYR A 51 13.36 4.70 7.52
C TYR A 51 14.47 3.99 8.29
N ASP A 52 14.48 2.65 8.29
CA ASP A 52 15.48 1.84 8.95
C ASP A 52 16.66 1.53 8.00
N ASP A 53 17.88 1.57 8.53
CA ASP A 53 19.09 1.23 7.78
C ASP A 53 19.04 -0.18 7.16
N ASP A 54 18.36 -1.12 7.82
CA ASP A 54 18.20 -2.48 7.31
C ASP A 54 17.21 -2.55 6.15
N GLU A 55 16.17 -1.72 6.13
CA GLU A 55 15.24 -1.58 5.00
C GLU A 55 15.96 -1.05 3.77
N HIS A 56 16.79 -0.01 3.96
CA HIS A 56 17.62 0.55 2.89
C HIS A 56 18.60 -0.49 2.31
N LYS A 57 19.31 -1.24 3.18
CA LYS A 57 20.25 -2.28 2.74
C LYS A 57 19.56 -3.43 2.01
N ARG A 58 18.38 -3.83 2.46
CA ARG A 58 17.61 -4.95 1.91
C ARG A 58 16.75 -4.55 0.73
N LYS A 59 16.45 -3.24 0.56
CA LYS A 59 15.57 -2.67 -0.47
C LYS A 59 14.13 -3.19 -0.40
N PHE A 60 13.65 -3.43 0.82
CA PHE A 60 12.25 -3.74 1.10
C PHE A 60 11.88 -3.38 2.55
N SER A 61 10.61 -3.05 2.76
CA SER A 61 10.08 -2.64 4.07
C SER A 61 10.05 -3.80 5.06
N LEU A 62 10.50 -3.53 6.29
CA LEU A 62 10.44 -4.43 7.45
C LEU A 62 9.35 -3.99 8.43
N ASN A 63 9.19 -2.69 8.60
CA ASN A 63 8.27 -2.07 9.52
C ASN A 63 7.10 -1.43 8.75
N LEU A 64 5.98 -1.20 9.43
CA LEU A 64 4.95 -0.30 8.90
C LEU A 64 5.40 1.16 9.07
N ALA A 65 4.98 2.01 8.13
CA ALA A 65 5.21 3.45 8.20
C ALA A 65 3.89 4.20 8.08
N ILE A 66 3.70 5.25 8.91
CA ILE A 66 2.52 6.12 8.86
C ILE A 66 2.90 7.40 8.13
N LEU A 67 2.26 7.65 7.01
CA LEU A 67 2.54 8.73 6.08
C LEU A 67 1.35 9.70 6.07
N PRO A 68 1.45 10.87 6.72
CA PRO A 68 0.37 11.84 6.74
C PRO A 68 0.31 12.61 5.41
N ILE A 69 -0.87 12.61 4.79
CA ILE A 69 -1.17 13.30 3.53
C ILE A 69 -2.32 14.28 3.79
N GLU A 70 -2.22 15.49 3.26
CA GLU A 70 -3.32 16.45 3.20
C GLU A 70 -3.78 16.59 1.75
N TRP A 71 -5.05 16.27 1.48
CA TRP A 71 -5.63 16.31 0.16
C TRP A 71 -7.09 16.77 0.20
N GLU A 72 -7.45 17.78 -0.61
CA GLU A 72 -8.82 18.30 -0.73
C GLU A 72 -9.52 18.54 0.62
N ASP A 73 -8.84 19.24 1.52
CA ASP A 73 -9.28 19.52 2.90
C ASP A 73 -9.45 18.29 3.80
N ARG A 74 -8.94 17.15 3.42
CA ARG A 74 -8.91 15.94 4.23
C ARG A 74 -7.52 15.57 4.67
N LYS A 75 -7.43 14.93 5.82
CA LYS A 75 -6.21 14.30 6.31
C LYS A 75 -6.30 12.80 6.06
N ILE A 76 -5.36 12.27 5.30
CA ILE A 76 -5.22 10.83 5.04
C ILE A 76 -3.98 10.34 5.77
N ASN A 77 -4.14 9.43 6.72
CA ASN A 77 -3.03 8.68 7.28
C ASN A 77 -2.86 7.43 6.42
N LEU A 78 -1.92 7.47 5.50
CA LEU A 78 -1.58 6.34 4.64
C LEU A 78 -0.57 5.46 5.40
N ILE A 79 -0.89 4.19 5.58
CA ILE A 79 -0.03 3.22 6.26
C ILE A 79 0.57 2.29 5.21
N ASP A 80 1.87 2.43 4.94
CA ASP A 80 2.62 1.48 4.11
C ASP A 80 3.02 0.28 4.97
N THR A 81 2.84 -0.94 4.45
CA THR A 81 3.14 -2.18 5.18
C THR A 81 4.09 -3.09 4.41
N PRO A 82 4.93 -3.88 5.11
CA PRO A 82 5.73 -4.92 4.49
C PRO A 82 4.87 -5.93 3.73
N GLY A 83 5.40 -6.49 2.64
CA GLY A 83 4.69 -7.49 1.83
C GLY A 83 5.14 -8.93 2.05
N TYR A 84 6.24 -9.15 2.76
CA TYR A 84 6.79 -10.47 3.03
C TYR A 84 6.12 -11.15 4.22
N ALA A 85 6.06 -12.49 4.18
CA ALA A 85 5.34 -13.30 5.17
C ALA A 85 5.86 -13.15 6.60
N ASP A 86 7.16 -12.94 6.74
CA ASP A 86 7.85 -12.83 8.02
C ASP A 86 7.39 -11.61 8.84
N PHE A 87 6.84 -10.60 8.16
CA PHE A 87 6.39 -9.34 8.76
C PHE A 87 4.85 -9.21 8.82
N VAL A 88 4.14 -10.31 8.86
CA VAL A 88 2.65 -10.31 8.90
C VAL A 88 2.07 -9.57 10.10
N SER A 89 2.80 -9.48 11.21
CA SER A 89 2.42 -8.69 12.38
C SER A 89 2.23 -7.21 12.04
N GLU A 90 3.12 -6.64 11.22
CA GLU A 90 3.05 -5.25 10.77
C GLU A 90 1.80 -5.02 9.91
N VAL A 91 1.49 -5.97 9.01
CA VAL A 91 0.26 -5.94 8.20
C VAL A 91 -0.97 -5.96 9.08
N LEU A 92 -1.00 -6.83 10.10
CA LEU A 92 -2.11 -6.92 11.06
C LEU A 92 -2.26 -5.60 11.84
N CYS A 93 -1.19 -5.07 12.39
CA CYS A 93 -1.22 -3.80 13.14
C CYS A 93 -1.74 -2.65 12.28
N GLY A 94 -1.22 -2.50 11.05
CA GLY A 94 -1.67 -1.48 10.11
C GLY A 94 -3.15 -1.64 9.74
N THR A 95 -3.59 -2.87 9.47
CA THR A 95 -4.97 -3.15 9.09
C THR A 95 -5.96 -2.88 10.23
N TYR A 96 -5.61 -3.19 11.48
CA TYR A 96 -6.45 -2.89 12.65
C TYR A 96 -6.64 -1.39 12.90
N ALA A 97 -5.69 -0.57 12.48
CA ALA A 97 -5.70 0.88 12.72
C ALA A 97 -6.40 1.69 11.62
N THR A 98 -7.01 1.04 10.62
CA THR A 98 -7.48 1.71 9.40
C THR A 98 -8.95 1.47 9.08
N ASP A 99 -9.49 2.34 8.21
CA ASP A 99 -10.87 2.35 7.77
C ASP A 99 -11.03 1.69 6.38
N LEU A 100 -9.94 1.54 5.64
CA LEU A 100 -9.90 0.99 4.27
C LEU A 100 -8.58 0.26 4.03
N ALA A 101 -8.65 -0.92 3.44
CA ALA A 101 -7.49 -1.64 2.91
C ALA A 101 -7.39 -1.47 1.38
N VAL A 102 -6.27 -0.91 0.93
CA VAL A 102 -5.90 -0.84 -0.50
C VAL A 102 -4.99 -2.02 -0.81
N VAL A 103 -5.52 -2.99 -1.54
CA VAL A 103 -4.81 -4.21 -1.95
C VAL A 103 -4.11 -3.94 -3.27
N VAL A 104 -2.78 -3.84 -3.22
CA VAL A 104 -1.96 -3.57 -4.40
C VAL A 104 -1.57 -4.87 -5.08
N VAL A 105 -1.83 -4.95 -6.39
CA VAL A 105 -1.59 -6.12 -7.24
C VAL A 105 -0.70 -5.73 -8.42
N ASP A 106 0.25 -6.57 -8.78
CA ASP A 106 1.13 -6.33 -9.93
C ASP A 106 0.39 -6.68 -11.24
N ALA A 107 0.49 -5.80 -12.25
CA ALA A 107 -0.19 -5.95 -13.53
C ALA A 107 0.33 -7.12 -14.40
N VAL A 108 1.49 -7.66 -14.08
CA VAL A 108 2.11 -8.78 -14.81
C VAL A 108 1.88 -10.10 -14.07
N SER A 109 2.18 -10.13 -12.76
CA SER A 109 2.05 -11.36 -11.95
C SER A 109 0.61 -11.66 -11.54
N GLY A 110 -0.24 -10.63 -11.47
CA GLY A 110 -1.58 -10.78 -10.91
C GLY A 110 -1.60 -11.00 -9.39
N PRO A 111 -2.69 -11.58 -8.84
CA PRO A 111 -2.81 -11.87 -7.41
C PRO A 111 -1.91 -13.03 -6.99
N GLU A 112 -1.06 -12.79 -6.00
CA GLU A 112 -0.08 -13.72 -5.44
C GLU A 112 -0.45 -14.12 -4.00
N VAL A 113 0.31 -15.05 -3.40
CA VAL A 113 0.04 -15.57 -2.03
C VAL A 113 -0.04 -14.46 -0.97
N GLY A 114 0.80 -13.42 -1.08
CA GLY A 114 0.75 -12.26 -0.19
C GLY A 114 -0.52 -11.42 -0.38
N THR A 115 -1.05 -11.39 -1.60
CA THR A 115 -2.32 -10.72 -1.92
C THR A 115 -3.49 -11.45 -1.26
N ASP A 116 -3.53 -12.78 -1.35
CA ASP A 116 -4.57 -13.59 -0.68
C ASP A 116 -4.54 -13.40 0.84
N ARG A 117 -3.33 -13.39 1.42
CA ARG A 117 -3.16 -13.19 2.86
C ARG A 117 -3.71 -11.83 3.28
N ALA A 118 -3.32 -10.77 2.57
CA ALA A 118 -3.78 -9.41 2.85
C ALA A 118 -5.30 -9.27 2.71
N TRP A 119 -5.87 -9.84 1.65
CA TRP A 119 -7.31 -9.89 1.43
C TRP A 119 -8.04 -10.57 2.59
N ASN A 120 -7.58 -11.77 2.99
CA ASN A 120 -8.20 -12.54 4.08
C ASN A 120 -8.09 -11.83 5.44
N ILE A 121 -7.01 -11.08 5.69
CA ILE A 121 -6.88 -10.28 6.91
C ILE A 121 -7.93 -9.16 6.91
N ALA A 122 -8.02 -8.39 5.85
CA ALA A 122 -8.99 -7.31 5.72
C ALA A 122 -10.45 -7.84 5.80
N GLU A 123 -10.72 -8.99 5.17
CA GLU A 123 -12.03 -9.65 5.21
C GLU A 123 -12.44 -10.08 6.61
N LYS A 124 -11.55 -10.72 7.36
CA LYS A 124 -11.80 -11.14 8.76
C LYS A 124 -12.08 -9.95 9.68
N LEU A 125 -11.52 -8.79 9.38
CA LEU A 125 -11.74 -7.55 10.12
C LEU A 125 -12.97 -6.77 9.62
N GLY A 126 -13.64 -7.24 8.57
CA GLY A 126 -14.79 -6.55 7.97
C GLY A 126 -14.43 -5.22 7.32
N LEU A 127 -13.16 -5.00 6.96
CA LEU A 127 -12.73 -3.76 6.33
C LEU A 127 -13.20 -3.68 4.87
N PRO A 128 -13.65 -2.51 4.42
CA PRO A 128 -13.76 -2.21 3.00
C PRO A 128 -12.42 -2.43 2.29
N ARG A 129 -12.48 -2.92 1.06
CA ARG A 129 -11.29 -3.23 0.26
C ARG A 129 -11.37 -2.51 -1.08
N MET A 130 -10.27 -1.90 -1.48
CA MET A 130 -10.06 -1.35 -2.80
C MET A 130 -8.87 -2.08 -3.44
N ILE A 131 -8.95 -2.39 -4.73
CA ILE A 131 -7.84 -3.00 -5.46
C ILE A 131 -7.19 -1.95 -6.34
N VAL A 132 -5.86 -1.90 -6.32
CA VAL A 132 -5.04 -1.10 -7.24
C VAL A 132 -4.17 -2.05 -8.04
N VAL A 133 -4.38 -2.10 -9.35
CA VAL A 133 -3.51 -2.79 -10.29
C VAL A 133 -2.37 -1.85 -10.65
N ASN A 134 -1.18 -2.17 -10.16
CA ASN A 134 0.01 -1.33 -10.27
C ASN A 134 0.97 -1.85 -11.34
N ARG A 135 1.94 -0.99 -11.73
CA ARG A 135 2.97 -1.33 -12.75
C ARG A 135 2.40 -1.59 -14.14
N MET A 136 1.41 -0.82 -14.51
CA MET A 136 0.81 -0.85 -15.86
C MET A 136 1.78 -0.41 -16.98
N ASP A 137 2.88 0.20 -16.61
CA ASP A 137 3.99 0.62 -17.48
C ASP A 137 4.94 -0.52 -17.87
N ARG A 138 4.82 -1.69 -17.26
CA ARG A 138 5.69 -2.84 -17.54
C ARG A 138 5.33 -3.54 -18.84
N GLU A 139 6.35 -4.10 -19.48
CA GLU A 139 6.16 -5.05 -20.57
C GLU A 139 5.34 -6.26 -20.08
N ASN A 140 4.37 -6.69 -20.87
CA ASN A 140 3.40 -7.75 -20.53
C ASN A 140 2.40 -7.40 -19.41
N ALA A 141 2.23 -6.13 -19.03
CA ALA A 141 1.14 -5.72 -18.15
C ALA A 141 -0.21 -5.89 -18.88
N ASP A 142 -1.15 -6.60 -18.25
CA ASP A 142 -2.47 -6.87 -18.82
C ASP A 142 -3.55 -6.69 -17.74
N PHE A 143 -4.19 -5.53 -17.76
CA PHE A 143 -5.26 -5.19 -16.81
C PHE A 143 -6.46 -6.14 -16.91
N ASP A 144 -6.90 -6.48 -18.13
CA ASP A 144 -8.10 -7.30 -18.34
C ASP A 144 -7.90 -8.73 -17.86
N THR A 145 -6.69 -9.26 -18.04
CA THR A 145 -6.33 -10.59 -17.51
C THR A 145 -6.27 -10.55 -15.98
N VAL A 146 -5.64 -9.56 -15.38
CA VAL A 146 -5.57 -9.42 -13.91
C VAL A 146 -6.98 -9.22 -13.33
N LEU A 147 -7.82 -8.38 -13.96
CA LEU A 147 -9.19 -8.17 -13.51
C LEU A 147 -9.99 -9.48 -13.49
N ARG A 148 -9.90 -10.30 -14.54
CA ARG A 148 -10.55 -11.61 -14.57
C ARG A 148 -10.06 -12.54 -13.46
N LEU A 149 -8.74 -12.61 -13.22
CA LEU A 149 -8.17 -13.40 -12.13
C LEU A 149 -8.67 -12.95 -10.75
N LEU A 150 -8.84 -11.65 -10.54
CA LEU A 150 -9.38 -11.09 -9.31
C LEU A 150 -10.86 -11.43 -9.12
N GLN A 151 -11.67 -11.32 -10.19
CA GLN A 151 -13.08 -11.68 -10.20
C GLN A 151 -13.30 -13.17 -9.95
N ASP A 152 -12.53 -14.04 -10.61
CA ASP A 152 -12.58 -15.50 -10.40
C ASP A 152 -12.23 -15.90 -8.97
N ARG A 153 -11.37 -15.11 -8.30
CA ARG A 153 -10.86 -15.42 -6.95
C ARG A 153 -11.77 -14.90 -5.84
N TRP A 154 -12.32 -13.69 -6.00
CA TRP A 154 -13.07 -13.01 -4.92
C TRP A 154 -14.47 -12.54 -5.32
N GLY A 155 -14.89 -12.80 -6.53
CA GLY A 155 -16.21 -12.42 -7.05
C GLY A 155 -16.25 -11.01 -7.67
N HIS A 156 -17.43 -10.61 -8.08
CA HIS A 156 -17.67 -9.34 -8.77
C HIS A 156 -17.98 -8.21 -7.79
#